data_68b891de3b2e4ec8446573fc9be63fe6
#
_entry.id   68b891de3b2e4ec8446573fc9be63fe6
#
_cell.length_a   1.000
_cell.length_b   1.000
_cell.length_c   1.000
_cell.angle_alpha   90.00
_cell.angle_beta   90.00
_cell.angle_gamma   90.00
#
_symmetry.space_group_name_H-M   'P 1'
#
loop_
_entity.id
_entity.type
_entity.pdbx_description
1 polymer ?
#
loop_
_entity_poly.entity_id
_entity_poly.type
_entity_poly.pdbx_seq_one_letter_code
_entity_poly.pdbx_strand_id
1 'polypeptide(L)' 'MEPLILQIKVKPRSSLSVLTQSADGTWVAKLKSPPVDGKANEELVGLVAERLQCKKAAVTIKAGASGRTKLVRVER' A
#
# COMPACT_ATOMS: atom_id res chain seq x y z
N MET A 1 -19.54 -7.84 -4.43
CA MET A 1 -18.32 -8.54 -4.07
C MET A 1 -17.66 -7.88 -2.90
N GLU A 2 -16.96 -8.67 -2.12
CA GLU A 2 -16.40 -8.17 -0.89
C GLU A 2 -15.10 -7.43 -1.15
N PRO A 3 -14.86 -6.32 -0.45
CA PRO A 3 -13.59 -5.62 -0.59
C PRO A 3 -12.46 -6.44 0.01
N LEU A 4 -11.27 -6.22 -0.52
CA LEU A 4 -10.06 -6.78 0.05
C LEU A 4 -9.50 -5.82 1.09
N ILE A 5 -9.07 -6.35 2.21
CA ILE A 5 -8.36 -5.56 3.21
C ILE A 5 -6.94 -6.10 3.29
N LEU A 6 -5.98 -5.23 3.00
CA LEU A 6 -4.58 -5.60 3.01
C LEU A 6 -3.87 -4.89 4.15
N GLN A 7 -3.07 -5.65 4.87
CA GLN A 7 -2.20 -5.07 5.88
C GLN A 7 -0.81 -4.95 5.26
N ILE A 8 -0.35 -3.74 5.10
CA ILE A 8 0.88 -3.47 4.34
C ILE A 8 1.89 -2.75 5.21
N LYS A 9 3.07 -3.34 5.31
CA LYS A 9 4.20 -2.67 5.93
C LYS A 9 4.83 -1.75 4.90
N VAL A 10 5.03 -0.50 5.27
CA VAL A 10 5.57 0.50 4.37
C VAL A 10 7.01 0.80 4.76
N LYS A 11 7.91 0.72 3.78
CA LYS A 11 9.31 1.07 3.96
C LYS A 11 9.62 2.30 3.10
N PRO A 12 9.57 3.49 3.69
CA PRO A 12 9.84 4.71 2.93
C PRO A 12 11.33 4.88 2.67
N ARG A 13 11.63 5.82 1.78
CA ARG A 13 13.02 6.15 1.43
C ARG A 13 13.78 4.96 0.89
N SER A 14 13.09 4.10 0.17
CA SER A 14 13.73 2.98 -0.49
C SER A 14 14.24 3.41 -1.87
N SER A 15 15.14 2.64 -2.41
CA SER A 15 15.66 2.92 -3.75
C SER A 15 14.69 2.48 -4.84
N LEU A 16 13.69 1.68 -4.50
CA LEU A 16 12.73 1.15 -5.44
C LEU A 16 11.32 1.37 -4.94
N SER A 17 10.38 1.49 -5.89
CA SER A 17 8.95 1.44 -5.58
C SER A 17 8.45 0.07 -5.98
N VAL A 18 8.16 -0.77 -4.99
CA VAL A 18 7.73 -2.14 -5.26
C VAL A 18 6.83 -2.65 -4.14
N LEU A 19 5.83 -3.43 -4.53
CA LEU A 19 4.93 -4.10 -3.60
C LEU A 19 5.15 -5.60 -3.70
N THR A 20 5.50 -6.22 -2.59
CA THR A 20 5.72 -7.66 -2.55
C THR A 20 4.92 -8.28 -1.43
N GLN A 21 4.72 -9.58 -1.52
CA GLN A 21 4.02 -10.32 -0.47
C GLN A 21 4.98 -11.33 0.15
N SER A 22 5.06 -11.31 1.47
CA SER A 22 5.89 -12.25 2.20
C SER A 22 5.25 -13.63 2.26
N ALA A 23 6.03 -14.63 2.61
CA ALA A 23 5.54 -16.01 2.69
C ALA A 23 4.39 -16.18 3.68
N ASP A 24 4.34 -15.34 4.70
CA ASP A 24 3.28 -15.40 5.71
C ASP A 24 2.03 -14.64 5.31
N GLY A 25 2.01 -14.07 4.10
CA GLY A 25 0.87 -13.33 3.61
C GLY A 25 0.93 -11.83 3.85
N THR A 26 1.90 -11.34 4.61
CA THR A 26 2.04 -9.92 4.88
C THR A 26 2.57 -9.20 3.64
N TRP A 27 1.96 -8.06 3.32
CA TRP A 27 2.44 -7.26 2.20
C TRP A 27 3.48 -6.26 2.67
N VAL A 28 4.46 -6.02 1.82
CA VAL A 28 5.51 -5.04 2.07
C VAL A 28 5.58 -4.11 0.87
N ALA A 29 5.45 -2.82 1.13
CA ALA A 29 5.55 -1.80 0.09
C ALA A 29 6.81 -0.99 0.34
N LYS A 30 7.75 -1.06 -0.59
CA LYS A 30 8.92 -0.18 -0.58
C LYS A 30 8.58 1.05 -1.39
N LEU A 31 8.75 2.21 -0.80
CA LEU A 31 8.40 3.48 -1.43
C LEU A 31 9.63 4.36 -1.52
N LYS A 32 9.78 5.04 -2.64
CA LYS A 32 10.86 6.01 -2.81
C LYS A 32 10.58 7.28 -2.03
N SER A 33 9.31 7.63 -1.89
CA SER A 33 8.93 8.86 -1.21
C SER A 33 9.25 8.81 0.26
N PRO A 34 9.58 9.96 0.87
CA PRO A 34 9.69 10.02 2.31
C PRO A 34 8.30 9.86 2.95
N PRO A 35 8.23 9.55 4.25
CA PRO A 35 6.95 9.38 4.94
C PRO A 35 6.29 10.73 5.23
N VAL A 36 6.06 11.50 4.18
CA VAL A 36 5.43 12.80 4.27
C VAL A 36 4.01 12.69 3.76
N ASP A 37 3.13 13.46 4.34
CA ASP A 37 1.71 13.40 4.01
C ASP A 37 1.44 13.50 2.52
N GLY A 38 0.65 12.59 2.03
CA GLY A 38 0.15 12.60 0.66
C GLY A 38 1.03 11.84 -0.31
N LYS A 39 2.32 12.15 -0.38
CA LYS A 39 3.17 11.55 -1.40
C LYS A 39 3.35 10.06 -1.23
N ALA A 40 3.66 9.62 -0.02
CA ALA A 40 3.82 8.19 0.23
C ALA A 40 2.50 7.45 0.03
N ASN A 41 1.41 8.07 0.42
CA ASN A 41 0.09 7.47 0.24
C ASN A 41 -0.26 7.34 -1.23
N GLU A 42 0.01 8.36 -2.02
CA GLU A 42 -0.25 8.29 -3.46
C GLU A 42 0.58 7.19 -4.12
N GLU A 43 1.83 7.10 -3.74
CA GLU A 43 2.71 6.06 -4.28
C GLU A 43 2.20 4.67 -3.91
N LEU A 44 1.78 4.50 -2.66
CA LEU A 44 1.24 3.23 -2.19
C LEU A 44 -0.03 2.86 -2.95
N VAL A 45 -0.94 3.80 -3.13
CA VAL A 45 -2.17 3.56 -3.89
C VAL A 45 -1.85 3.09 -5.30
N GLY A 46 -0.89 3.77 -5.95
CA GLY A 46 -0.47 3.38 -7.29
C GLY A 46 0.08 1.97 -7.36
N LEU A 47 0.92 1.60 -6.38
CA LEU A 47 1.48 0.26 -6.36
C LEU A 47 0.43 -0.80 -6.14
N VAL A 48 -0.51 -0.56 -5.24
CA VAL A 48 -1.58 -1.51 -4.95
C VAL A 48 -2.48 -1.67 -6.17
N ALA A 49 -2.86 -0.56 -6.79
CA ALA A 49 -3.72 -0.60 -7.96
C ALA A 49 -3.07 -1.37 -9.10
N GLU A 50 -1.79 -1.15 -9.32
CA GLU A 50 -1.06 -1.84 -10.37
C GLU A 50 -0.94 -3.33 -10.08
N ARG A 51 -0.58 -3.66 -8.85
CA ARG A 51 -0.39 -5.06 -8.45
C ARG A 51 -1.68 -5.86 -8.58
N LEU A 52 -2.81 -5.26 -8.23
CA LEU A 52 -4.10 -5.93 -8.24
C LEU A 52 -4.89 -5.67 -9.52
N GLN A 53 -4.31 -4.90 -10.44
CA GLN A 53 -4.93 -4.59 -11.73
C GLN A 53 -6.30 -3.96 -11.55
N CYS A 54 -6.36 -2.93 -10.70
CA CYS A 54 -7.60 -2.20 -10.48
C CYS A 54 -7.32 -0.71 -10.61
N LYS A 55 -8.38 0.08 -10.54
CA LYS A 55 -8.25 1.54 -10.62
C LYS A 55 -7.77 2.10 -9.31
N LYS A 56 -7.02 3.19 -9.36
CA LYS A 56 -6.59 3.87 -8.14
C LYS A 56 -7.77 4.27 -7.28
N ALA A 57 -8.88 4.65 -7.90
CA ALA A 57 -10.08 5.05 -7.17
C ALA A 57 -10.66 3.91 -6.35
N ALA A 58 -10.34 2.67 -6.69
CA ALA A 58 -10.81 1.50 -5.94
C ALA A 58 -9.97 1.23 -4.69
N VAL A 59 -8.86 1.94 -4.52
CA VAL A 59 -7.93 1.71 -3.42
C VAL A 59 -8.09 2.83 -2.40
N THR A 60 -8.37 2.47 -1.16
CA THR A 60 -8.52 3.43 -0.08
C THR A 60 -7.60 3.06 1.07
N ILE A 61 -6.80 4.00 1.53
CA ILE A 61 -5.94 3.78 2.68
C ILE A 61 -6.75 4.11 3.91
N LYS A 62 -6.99 3.12 4.74
CA LYS A 62 -7.66 3.31 6.02
C LYS A 62 -6.65 3.83 7.02
N ALA A 63 -7.09 4.10 8.22
CA ALA A 63 -6.21 4.60 9.25
C ALA A 63 -4.98 3.71 9.37
N GLY A 64 -3.84 4.33 9.48
CA GLY A 64 -2.63 3.57 9.74
C GLY A 64 -2.65 3.07 11.15
N ALA A 65 -2.42 1.78 11.35
CA ALA A 65 -1.99 1.34 12.64
C ALA A 65 -0.67 2.05 12.92
N SER A 66 -0.25 2.11 14.13
CA SER A 66 0.93 2.87 14.49
C SER A 66 2.11 2.57 13.56
N GLY A 67 2.84 3.61 13.23
CA GLY A 67 4.11 3.47 12.52
C GLY A 67 3.94 3.21 11.04
N ARG A 68 4.58 2.16 10.57
CA ARG A 68 4.74 1.93 9.13
C ARG A 68 3.77 0.90 8.56
N THR A 69 2.83 0.43 9.35
CA THR A 69 1.82 -0.52 8.88
C THR A 69 0.55 0.24 8.54
N LYS A 70 0.01 -0.02 7.36
CA LYS A 70 -1.22 0.63 6.92
C LYS A 70 -2.23 -0.41 6.50
N LEU A 71 -3.49 -0.11 6.77
CA LEU A 71 -4.59 -0.92 6.28
C LEU A 71 -5.10 -0.31 5.00
N VAL A 72 -5.20 -1.13 3.97
CA VAL A 72 -5.63 -0.68 2.65
C VAL A 72 -6.85 -1.47 2.23
N ARG A 73 -7.90 -0.76 1.85
CA ARG A 73 -9.12 -1.38 1.37
C ARG A 73 -9.17 -1.27 -0.14
N VAL A 74 -9.43 -2.38 -0.80
CA VAL A 74 -9.53 -2.42 -2.25
C VAL A 74 -10.92 -2.89 -2.64
N GLU A 75 -11.63 -2.04 -3.35
CA GLU A 75 -12.94 -2.39 -3.89
C GLU A 75 -12.76 -3.13 -5.20
N ARG A 76 -13.31 -4.32 -5.29
CA ARG A 76 -13.14 -5.14 -6.50
C ARG A 76 -14.45 -5.53 -7.11
#